data_946fb98831cb7298a0ff557c8a4f3dee
#
_entry.id   946fb98831cb7298a0ff557c8a4f3dee
#
_cell.length_a   1.000
_cell.length_b   1.000
_cell.length_c   1.000
_cell.angle_alpha   90.00
_cell.angle_beta   90.00
_cell.angle_gamma   90.00
#
_symmetry.space_group_name_H-M   'P 1'
#
loop_
_entity.id
_entity.type
_entity.pdbx_description
1 polymer ?
#
loop_
_entity_poly.entity_id
_entity_poly.type
_entity_poly.pdbx_seq_one_letter_code
_entity_poly.pdbx_strand_id
1 'polypeptide(L)'
;MKNCEMILAGFGGQGILFTGKILAFAAMLKDKKLSWLPSYGPEMRGGTANCHVIIDDEPIGSPIVTRPNILVAMNKPSLDKFENTVSDGGYVFIDTSLIDRNVEREDVNEICVNATETALNIGNKSLANMVMLGAVLKKTELFTIDEIEFPMKKSL
;
A
#
# COMPACT_ATOMS: atom_id res chain seq x y z
N MET A 1 -14.84 3.34 -1.08
CA MET A 1 -14.27 3.74 0.23
C MET A 1 -14.12 5.25 0.24
N LYS A 2 -14.75 5.90 1.21
CA LYS A 2 -14.82 7.37 1.23
C LYS A 2 -13.59 8.02 1.86
N ASN A 3 -13.05 7.42 2.94
CA ASN A 3 -11.84 7.84 3.62
C ASN A 3 -10.85 6.69 3.57
N CYS A 4 -9.64 6.95 3.07
CA CYS A 4 -8.58 5.97 3.00
C CYS A 4 -7.37 6.49 3.77
N GLU A 5 -6.98 5.76 4.81
CA GLU A 5 -5.75 5.98 5.55
C GLU A 5 -4.91 4.71 5.40
N MET A 6 -3.86 4.81 4.59
CA MET A 6 -3.11 3.65 4.14
C MET A 6 -1.66 3.72 4.60
N ILE A 7 -1.12 2.59 5.01
CA ILE A 7 0.32 2.38 5.15
C ILE A 7 0.74 1.34 4.12
N LEU A 8 1.70 1.72 3.28
CA LEU A 8 2.38 0.82 2.35
C LEU A 8 3.77 0.56 2.90
N ALA A 9 4.13 -0.70 3.10
CA ALA A 9 5.40 -1.04 3.76
C ALA A 9 6.07 -2.25 3.11
N GLY A 10 7.41 -2.19 3.04
CA GLY A 10 8.21 -3.27 2.45
C GLY A 10 9.69 -2.98 2.57
N PHE A 11 10.51 -3.72 1.82
CA PHE A 11 11.95 -3.42 1.72
C PHE A 11 12.19 -2.25 0.77
N GLY A 12 13.28 -1.54 0.97
CA GLY A 12 13.78 -0.60 -0.03
C GLY A 12 13.99 -1.34 -1.36
N GLY A 13 13.57 -0.71 -2.46
CA GLY A 13 13.66 -1.32 -3.80
C GLY A 13 12.42 -2.10 -4.24
N GLN A 14 11.43 -2.30 -3.36
CA GLN A 14 10.16 -2.94 -3.75
C GLN A 14 9.14 -1.97 -4.37
N GLY A 15 9.51 -0.72 -4.58
CA GLY A 15 8.63 0.26 -5.22
C GLY A 15 7.47 0.76 -4.35
N ILE A 16 7.63 0.69 -3.04
CA ILE A 16 6.59 1.07 -2.08
C ILE A 16 6.27 2.56 -2.17
N LEU A 17 7.29 3.40 -2.20
CA LEU A 17 7.10 4.85 -2.27
C LEU A 17 6.48 5.26 -3.60
N PHE A 18 6.88 4.60 -4.67
CA PHE A 18 6.34 4.83 -6.01
C PHE A 18 4.84 4.49 -6.08
N THR A 19 4.44 3.37 -5.49
CA THR A 19 3.02 2.97 -5.43
C THR A 19 2.18 4.00 -4.70
N GLY A 20 2.67 4.49 -3.57
CA GLY A 20 1.99 5.55 -2.83
C GLY A 20 1.86 6.84 -3.63
N LYS A 21 2.91 7.20 -4.37
CA LYS A 21 2.91 8.38 -5.24
C LYS A 21 1.86 8.28 -6.35
N ILE A 22 1.72 7.11 -6.97
CA ILE A 22 0.69 6.88 -8.00
C ILE A 22 -0.71 7.11 -7.41
N LEU A 23 -0.98 6.55 -6.24
CA LEU A 23 -2.28 6.72 -5.58
C LEU A 23 -2.57 8.19 -5.24
N ALA A 24 -1.57 8.90 -4.74
CA ALA A 24 -1.70 10.31 -4.44
C ALA A 24 -1.99 11.14 -5.70
N PHE A 25 -1.30 10.84 -6.80
CA PHE A 25 -1.52 11.51 -8.08
C PHE A 25 -2.93 11.25 -8.60
N ALA A 26 -3.41 10.00 -8.53
CA ALA A 26 -4.76 9.65 -8.93
C ALA A 26 -5.82 10.41 -8.11
N ALA A 27 -5.59 10.53 -6.80
CA ALA A 27 -6.46 11.29 -5.92
C ALA A 27 -6.51 12.78 -6.30
N MET A 28 -5.35 13.35 -6.63
CA MET A 28 -5.25 14.74 -7.07
C MET A 28 -6.07 14.99 -8.33
N LEU A 29 -6.02 14.08 -9.31
CA LEU A 29 -6.77 14.21 -10.56
C LEU A 29 -8.29 14.11 -10.33
N LYS A 30 -8.72 13.56 -9.21
CA LYS A 30 -10.13 13.47 -8.85
C LYS A 30 -10.56 14.53 -7.84
N ASP A 31 -9.74 15.57 -7.67
CA ASP A 31 -10.00 16.68 -6.74
C ASP A 31 -10.21 16.23 -5.29
N LYS A 32 -9.62 15.08 -4.92
CA LYS A 32 -9.62 14.60 -3.54
C LYS A 32 -8.58 15.35 -2.72
N LYS A 33 -8.81 15.46 -1.41
CA LYS A 33 -7.76 15.83 -0.48
C LYS A 33 -6.83 14.64 -0.33
N LEU A 34 -5.53 14.90 -0.27
CA LEU A 34 -4.54 13.84 -0.20
C LEU A 34 -3.33 14.24 0.62
N SER A 35 -2.67 13.24 1.19
CA SER A 35 -1.37 13.38 1.81
C SER A 35 -0.54 12.14 1.45
N TRP A 36 0.73 12.34 1.13
CA TRP A 36 1.69 11.29 0.88
C TRP A 36 2.95 11.61 1.68
N LEU A 37 3.23 10.78 2.67
CA LEU A 37 4.37 10.97 3.57
C LEU A 37 5.27 9.74 3.52
N PRO A 38 6.38 9.80 2.74
CA PRO A 38 7.35 8.71 2.73
C PRO A 38 8.20 8.74 4.00
N SER A 39 8.59 7.55 4.49
CA SER A 39 9.52 7.42 5.60
C SER A 39 10.90 7.11 5.07
N TYR A 40 11.85 7.99 5.38
CA TYR A 40 13.26 7.83 5.08
C TYR A 40 14.03 7.79 6.41
N GLY A 41 14.94 6.86 6.54
CA GLY A 41 15.73 6.78 7.75
C GLY A 41 16.58 5.52 7.82
N PRO A 42 17.22 5.29 8.98
CA PRO A 42 18.07 4.11 9.19
C PRO A 42 17.34 2.78 8.95
N GLU A 43 16.04 2.74 9.15
CA GLU A 43 15.22 1.56 8.91
C GLU A 43 15.18 1.17 7.43
N MET A 44 15.59 2.04 6.51
CA MET A 44 15.69 1.70 5.09
C MET A 44 16.94 0.89 4.77
N ARG A 45 17.91 0.82 5.67
CA ARG A 45 19.14 0.05 5.53
C ARG A 45 18.94 -1.34 6.08
N GLY A 46 18.54 -2.28 5.22
CA GLY A 46 18.28 -3.66 5.62
C GLY A 46 17.02 -3.82 6.47
N GLY A 47 16.20 -2.77 6.56
CA GLY A 47 14.95 -2.75 7.27
C GLY A 47 13.78 -2.44 6.36
N THR A 48 12.73 -1.85 6.92
CA THR A 48 11.50 -1.54 6.22
C THR A 48 11.47 -0.10 5.73
N ALA A 49 11.05 0.08 4.47
CA ALA A 49 10.61 1.37 3.94
C ALA A 49 9.09 1.42 4.05
N ASN A 50 8.53 2.60 4.28
CA ASN A 50 7.08 2.74 4.28
C ASN A 50 6.66 4.14 3.85
N CYS A 51 5.39 4.27 3.44
CA CYS A 51 4.78 5.57 3.23
C CYS A 51 3.34 5.56 3.75
N HIS A 52 2.91 6.74 4.20
CA HIS A 52 1.55 6.98 4.66
C HIS A 52 0.81 7.72 3.56
N VAL A 53 -0.33 7.19 3.14
CA VAL A 53 -1.18 7.79 2.11
C VAL A 53 -2.56 8.02 2.70
N ILE A 54 -3.01 9.27 2.66
CA ILE A 54 -4.37 9.64 3.10
C ILE A 54 -5.10 10.22 1.89
N ILE A 55 -6.30 9.71 1.64
CA ILE A 55 -7.18 10.20 0.58
C ILE A 55 -8.55 10.40 1.20
N ASP A 56 -9.08 11.63 1.13
CA ASP A 56 -10.35 11.98 1.75
C ASP A 56 -11.04 13.07 0.92
N ASP A 57 -12.34 13.20 1.12
CA ASP A 57 -13.10 14.33 0.59
C ASP A 57 -12.96 15.56 1.49
N GLU A 58 -12.65 15.37 2.76
CA GLU A 58 -12.51 16.42 3.77
C GLU A 58 -11.04 16.81 3.99
N PRO A 59 -10.76 18.01 4.50
CA PRO A 59 -9.40 18.43 4.80
C PRO A 59 -8.67 17.46 5.75
N ILE A 60 -7.38 17.25 5.49
CA ILE A 60 -6.54 16.32 6.25
C ILE A 60 -5.79 17.10 7.32
N GLY A 61 -6.01 16.75 8.60
CA GLY A 61 -5.40 17.44 9.74
C GLY A 61 -3.95 17.04 10.02
N SER A 62 -3.54 15.80 9.67
CA SER A 62 -2.19 15.31 9.90
C SER A 62 -1.81 14.33 8.78
N PRO A 63 -0.55 14.37 8.28
CA PRO A 63 -0.08 13.41 7.29
C PRO A 63 0.30 12.05 7.89
N ILE A 64 0.34 11.93 9.21
CA ILE A 64 0.73 10.70 9.90
C ILE A 64 -0.49 9.80 10.07
N VAL A 65 -0.39 8.57 9.58
CA VAL A 65 -1.41 7.54 9.77
C VAL A 65 -1.04 6.70 10.97
N THR A 66 -1.85 6.76 12.02
CA THR A 66 -1.64 5.98 13.24
C THR A 66 -2.49 4.72 13.30
N ARG A 67 -3.66 4.75 12.66
CA ARG A 67 -4.58 3.61 12.59
C ARG A 67 -5.08 3.44 11.16
N PRO A 68 -4.28 2.81 10.29
CA PRO A 68 -4.67 2.65 8.90
C PRO A 68 -5.92 1.75 8.77
N ASN A 69 -6.76 2.07 7.79
CA ASN A 69 -7.81 1.15 7.37
C ASN A 69 -7.38 0.25 6.20
N ILE A 70 -6.19 0.52 5.65
CA ILE A 70 -5.54 -0.34 4.67
C ILE A 70 -4.06 -0.43 5.01
N LEU A 71 -3.57 -1.66 5.20
CA LEU A 71 -2.15 -1.95 5.32
C LEU A 71 -1.75 -2.83 4.13
N VAL A 72 -0.68 -2.43 3.44
CA VAL A 72 -0.04 -3.26 2.42
C VAL A 72 1.33 -3.64 2.93
N ALA A 73 1.53 -4.92 3.22
CA ALA A 73 2.79 -5.46 3.72
C ALA A 73 3.45 -6.32 2.63
N MET A 74 4.60 -5.85 2.13
CA MET A 74 5.34 -6.54 1.08
C MET A 74 6.44 -7.45 1.64
N ASN A 75 6.63 -7.46 2.95
CA ASN A 75 7.58 -8.35 3.63
C ASN A 75 7.14 -8.59 5.08
N LYS A 76 7.74 -9.61 5.71
CA LYS A 76 7.38 -10.02 7.05
C LYS A 76 7.68 -8.94 8.13
N PRO A 77 8.85 -8.27 8.13
CA PRO A 77 9.08 -7.21 9.12
C PRO A 77 8.03 -6.09 9.07
N SER A 78 7.54 -5.75 7.89
CA SER A 78 6.49 -4.74 7.73
C SER A 78 5.17 -5.21 8.33
N LEU A 79 4.80 -6.47 8.10
CA LEU A 79 3.61 -7.04 8.72
C LEU A 79 3.73 -7.05 10.24
N ASP A 80 4.87 -7.51 10.76
CA ASP A 80 5.13 -7.54 12.20
C ASP A 80 5.04 -6.14 12.83
N LYS A 81 5.52 -5.13 12.12
CA LYS A 81 5.54 -3.76 12.64
C LYS A 81 4.16 -3.11 12.66
N PHE A 82 3.32 -3.35 11.65
CA PHE A 82 2.13 -2.55 11.43
C PHE A 82 0.79 -3.27 11.65
N GLU A 83 0.75 -4.61 11.68
CA GLU A 83 -0.55 -5.30 11.73
C GLU A 83 -1.42 -4.91 12.93
N ASN A 84 -0.80 -4.64 14.08
CA ASN A 84 -1.55 -4.26 15.28
C ASN A 84 -2.09 -2.84 15.26
N THR A 85 -1.63 -2.02 14.31
CA THR A 85 -2.10 -0.64 14.18
C THR A 85 -3.36 -0.52 13.32
N VAL A 86 -3.68 -1.55 12.53
CA VAL A 86 -4.83 -1.52 11.62
C VAL A 86 -6.13 -1.37 12.40
N SER A 87 -7.01 -0.50 11.93
CA SER A 87 -8.32 -0.28 12.55
C SER A 87 -9.21 -1.50 12.37
N ASP A 88 -10.15 -1.69 13.32
CA ASP A 88 -11.10 -2.79 13.26
C ASP A 88 -11.87 -2.78 11.94
N GLY A 89 -11.98 -3.92 11.30
CA GLY A 89 -12.62 -4.04 9.99
C GLY A 89 -11.78 -3.58 8.82
N GLY A 90 -10.54 -3.13 9.05
CA GLY A 90 -9.62 -2.72 8.01
C GLY A 90 -9.11 -3.88 7.16
N TYR A 91 -8.39 -3.56 6.09
CA TYR A 91 -7.81 -4.54 5.18
C TYR A 91 -6.30 -4.65 5.38
N VAL A 92 -5.80 -5.88 5.37
CA VAL A 92 -4.37 -6.17 5.41
C VAL A 92 -4.03 -7.02 4.18
N PHE A 93 -3.30 -6.41 3.24
CA PHE A 93 -2.81 -7.09 2.04
C PHE A 93 -1.41 -7.58 2.32
N ILE A 94 -1.16 -8.86 2.11
CA ILE A 94 0.16 -9.48 2.33
C ILE A 94 0.67 -10.15 1.07
N ASP A 95 1.97 -10.00 0.80
CA ASP A 95 2.64 -10.72 -0.28
C ASP A 95 3.03 -12.11 0.22
N THR A 96 2.24 -13.11 -0.13
CA THR A 96 2.44 -14.49 0.33
C THR A 96 3.66 -15.15 -0.28
N SER A 97 4.27 -14.55 -1.30
CA SER A 97 5.56 -15.03 -1.82
C SER A 97 6.69 -14.84 -0.82
N LEU A 98 6.61 -13.82 0.04
CA LEU A 98 7.66 -13.41 0.98
C LEU A 98 7.24 -13.53 2.44
N ILE A 99 5.94 -13.64 2.71
CA ILE A 99 5.40 -13.72 4.07
C ILE A 99 4.80 -15.10 4.26
N ASP A 100 5.34 -15.84 5.21
CA ASP A 100 5.03 -17.25 5.46
C ASP A 100 4.03 -17.45 6.61
N ARG A 101 3.37 -16.39 7.06
CA ARG A 101 2.36 -16.46 8.10
C ARG A 101 1.13 -15.63 7.76
N ASN A 102 0.04 -15.93 8.41
CA ASN A 102 -1.19 -15.16 8.33
C ASN A 102 -1.18 -14.00 9.33
N VAL A 103 -2.11 -13.07 9.15
CA VAL A 103 -2.41 -12.03 10.13
C VAL A 103 -2.95 -12.70 11.39
N GLU A 104 -2.48 -12.26 12.57
CA GLU A 104 -2.88 -12.86 13.84
C GLU A 104 -4.18 -12.30 14.41
N ARG A 105 -4.76 -11.28 13.74
CA ARG A 105 -5.98 -10.61 14.17
C ARG A 105 -7.21 -11.16 13.45
N GLU A 106 -8.30 -11.37 14.19
CA GLU A 106 -9.57 -11.84 13.63
C GLU A 106 -10.50 -10.69 13.22
N ASP A 107 -10.24 -9.48 13.68
CA ASP A 107 -11.07 -8.30 13.45
C ASP A 107 -10.69 -7.50 12.22
N VAL A 108 -9.80 -8.02 11.38
CA VAL A 108 -9.37 -7.39 10.12
C VAL A 108 -9.59 -8.35 8.96
N ASN A 109 -9.63 -7.81 7.76
CA ASN A 109 -9.80 -8.57 6.53
C ASN A 109 -8.43 -8.84 5.89
N GLU A 110 -7.96 -10.08 5.99
CA GLU A 110 -6.70 -10.50 5.38
C GLU A 110 -6.91 -10.80 3.89
N ILE A 111 -6.07 -10.19 3.06
CA ILE A 111 -6.06 -10.43 1.61
C ILE A 111 -4.67 -10.96 1.23
N CYS A 112 -4.62 -12.23 0.87
CA CYS A 112 -3.39 -12.89 0.45
C CYS A 112 -3.17 -12.67 -1.05
N VAL A 113 -2.02 -12.13 -1.41
CA VAL A 113 -1.65 -11.86 -2.81
C VAL A 113 -0.28 -12.45 -3.07
N ASN A 114 -0.16 -13.29 -4.08
CA ASN A 114 1.10 -13.89 -4.48
C ASN A 114 1.86 -12.94 -5.42
N ALA A 115 2.18 -11.75 -4.93
CA ALA A 115 2.62 -10.63 -5.76
C ALA A 115 3.99 -10.85 -6.40
N THR A 116 4.99 -11.24 -5.62
CA THR A 116 6.34 -11.43 -6.12
C THR A 116 6.41 -12.59 -7.12
N GLU A 117 5.76 -13.72 -6.81
CA GLU A 117 5.75 -14.86 -7.71
C GLU A 117 5.02 -14.54 -9.01
N THR A 118 3.89 -13.83 -8.94
CA THR A 118 3.16 -13.39 -10.12
C THR A 118 4.03 -12.49 -11.00
N ALA A 119 4.75 -11.55 -10.39
CA ALA A 119 5.67 -10.66 -11.10
C ALA A 119 6.80 -11.46 -11.78
N LEU A 120 7.37 -12.45 -11.09
CA LEU A 120 8.39 -13.34 -11.67
C LEU A 120 7.84 -14.10 -12.87
N ASN A 121 6.62 -14.60 -12.81
CA ASN A 121 5.97 -15.32 -13.91
C ASN A 121 5.71 -14.43 -15.13
N ILE A 122 5.49 -13.14 -14.92
CA ILE A 122 5.38 -12.15 -15.99
C ILE A 122 6.76 -11.84 -16.60
N GLY A 123 7.83 -12.13 -15.88
CA GLY A 123 9.21 -11.93 -16.33
C GLY A 123 9.93 -10.75 -15.69
N ASN A 124 9.33 -10.10 -14.71
CA ASN A 124 9.93 -8.93 -14.06
C ASN A 124 9.53 -8.82 -12.59
N LYS A 125 10.41 -9.26 -11.70
CA LYS A 125 10.19 -9.22 -10.24
C LYS A 125 9.89 -7.81 -9.72
N SER A 126 10.41 -6.78 -10.38
CA SER A 126 10.20 -5.40 -9.94
C SER A 126 8.74 -4.93 -10.10
N LEU A 127 7.89 -5.71 -10.75
CA LEU A 127 6.47 -5.41 -10.91
C LEU A 127 5.60 -5.92 -9.74
N ALA A 128 6.20 -6.50 -8.71
CA ALA A 128 5.42 -7.01 -7.57
C ALA A 128 4.56 -5.93 -6.91
N ASN A 129 5.07 -4.69 -6.85
CA ASN A 129 4.29 -3.56 -6.33
C ASN A 129 3.05 -3.27 -7.17
N MET A 130 3.13 -3.42 -8.50
CA MET A 130 2.00 -3.19 -9.40
C MET A 130 0.96 -4.31 -9.30
N VAL A 131 1.41 -5.56 -9.12
CA VAL A 131 0.49 -6.68 -8.85
C VAL A 131 -0.28 -6.41 -7.57
N MET A 132 0.42 -5.99 -6.52
CA MET A 132 -0.21 -5.66 -5.24
C MET A 132 -1.17 -4.48 -5.37
N LEU A 133 -0.79 -3.43 -6.10
CA LEU A 133 -1.66 -2.28 -6.35
C LEU A 133 -2.97 -2.73 -7.02
N GLY A 134 -2.88 -3.60 -8.01
CA GLY A 134 -4.07 -4.15 -8.68
C GLY A 134 -5.01 -4.87 -7.72
N ALA A 135 -4.45 -5.65 -6.80
CA ALA A 135 -5.25 -6.34 -5.77
C ALA A 135 -5.95 -5.35 -4.83
N VAL A 136 -5.22 -4.31 -4.41
CA VAL A 136 -5.79 -3.26 -3.56
C VAL A 136 -6.95 -2.56 -4.26
N LEU A 137 -6.76 -2.16 -5.51
CA LEU A 137 -7.79 -1.46 -6.28
C LEU A 137 -9.02 -2.33 -6.50
N LYS A 138 -8.82 -3.61 -6.82
CA LYS A 138 -9.94 -4.54 -7.03
C LYS A 138 -10.77 -4.72 -5.77
N LYS A 139 -10.11 -4.81 -4.62
CA LYS A 139 -10.82 -5.07 -3.35
C LYS A 139 -11.48 -3.83 -2.78
N THR A 140 -10.82 -2.69 -2.88
CA THR A 140 -11.28 -1.45 -2.25
C THR A 140 -12.12 -0.58 -3.18
N GLU A 141 -12.01 -0.77 -4.49
CA GLU A 141 -12.65 0.05 -5.52
C GLU A 141 -12.31 1.55 -5.38
N LEU A 142 -11.13 1.83 -4.82
CA LEU A 142 -10.66 3.20 -4.58
C LEU A 142 -10.52 3.99 -5.89
N PHE A 143 -9.96 3.35 -6.91
CA PHE A 143 -9.83 3.87 -8.27
C PHE A 143 -10.06 2.76 -9.28
N THR A 144 -10.51 3.12 -10.47
CA THR A 144 -10.55 2.20 -11.61
C THR A 144 -9.15 2.08 -12.24
N ILE A 145 -8.97 1.06 -13.07
CA ILE A 145 -7.70 0.89 -13.80
C ILE A 145 -7.45 2.12 -14.70
N ASP A 146 -8.48 2.63 -15.36
CA ASP A 146 -8.35 3.82 -16.23
C ASP A 146 -7.89 5.05 -15.44
N GLU A 147 -8.38 5.21 -14.22
CA GLU A 147 -7.99 6.32 -13.34
C GLU A 147 -6.55 6.23 -12.85
N ILE A 148 -5.96 5.03 -12.86
CA ILE A 148 -4.58 4.78 -12.44
C ILE A 148 -3.59 4.86 -13.62
N GLU A 149 -4.04 4.56 -14.83
CA GLU A 149 -3.17 4.44 -16.00
C GLU A 149 -2.37 5.71 -16.28
N PHE A 150 -3.03 6.86 -16.29
CA PHE A 150 -2.36 8.14 -16.55
C PHE A 150 -1.36 8.51 -15.43
N PRO A 151 -1.73 8.47 -14.14
CA PRO A 151 -0.77 8.69 -13.07
C PRO A 151 0.44 7.76 -13.12
N MET A 152 0.23 6.50 -13.46
CA MET A 152 1.32 5.53 -13.57
C MET A 152 2.29 5.91 -14.70
N LYS A 153 1.77 6.23 -15.87
CA LYS A 153 2.59 6.64 -17.03
C LYS A 153 3.38 7.92 -16.75
N LYS A 154 2.77 8.89 -16.07
CA LYS A 154 3.41 10.16 -15.74
C LYS A 154 4.46 10.05 -14.62
N SER A 155 4.37 9.00 -13.81
CA SER A 155 5.27 8.79 -12.67
C SER A 155 6.50 7.96 -13.03
N LEU A 156 6.54 7.38 -14.24
CA LEU A 156 7.68 6.59 -14.71
C LEU A 156 8.88 7.46 -15.11
#